data_b55c15b1f3828ff4f1e84eb5367bdf62
#
_entry.id   b55c15b1f3828ff4f1e84eb5367bdf62
#
_cell.length_a   1.000
_cell.length_b   1.000
_cell.length_c   1.000
_cell.angle_alpha   90.00
_cell.angle_beta   90.00
_cell.angle_gamma   90.00
#
_symmetry.space_group_name_H-M   'P 1'
#
loop_
_entity.id
_entity.type
_entity.pdbx_description
1 polymer ?
#
loop_
_entity_poly.entity_id
_entity_poly.type
_entity_poly.pdbx_seq_one_letter_code
_entity_poly.pdbx_strand_id
1 'polypeptide(L)'
;MTEQQFKYRVVFFQQPGCVACNAMKPIWAETANELAEETPYYKIGFGEWDVTSDNWEFCDQINCDGTPNFAVFNEDCELIGLNTDGILAKTQLKDFITKSIESSNK
;
A
#
# COMPACT_ATOMS: atom_id res chain seq x y z
N MET A 1 -19.01 -14.27 -15.12
CA MET A 1 -18.21 -14.05 -13.93
C MET A 1 -18.04 -12.55 -13.68
N THR A 2 -18.20 -12.17 -12.46
CA THR A 2 -18.07 -10.77 -12.11
C THR A 2 -16.64 -10.52 -11.65
N GLU A 3 -15.96 -9.65 -12.33
CA GLU A 3 -14.64 -9.25 -11.90
C GLU A 3 -14.75 -8.26 -10.77
N GLN A 4 -13.90 -8.43 -9.77
CA GLN A 4 -13.78 -7.42 -8.75
C GLN A 4 -13.09 -6.22 -9.35
N GLN A 5 -13.75 -5.08 -9.25
CA GLN A 5 -13.15 -3.83 -9.70
C GLN A 5 -12.71 -3.06 -8.48
N PHE A 6 -11.42 -2.87 -8.36
CA PHE A 6 -10.86 -2.06 -7.29
C PHE A 6 -10.73 -0.63 -7.77
N LYS A 7 -11.20 0.30 -6.95
CA LYS A 7 -11.02 1.73 -7.24
C LYS A 7 -9.66 2.22 -6.80
N TYR A 8 -9.12 1.58 -5.78
CA TYR A 8 -7.83 1.98 -5.24
C TYR A 8 -7.00 0.73 -5.00
N ARG A 9 -5.70 0.86 -5.13
CA ARG A 9 -4.77 -0.22 -4.85
C ARG A 9 -3.73 0.28 -3.87
N VAL A 10 -3.50 -0.49 -2.82
CA VAL A 10 -2.47 -0.19 -1.84
C VAL A 10 -1.41 -1.27 -1.96
N VAL A 11 -0.17 -0.85 -2.14
CA VAL A 11 0.95 -1.76 -2.35
C VAL A 11 1.94 -1.63 -1.21
N PHE A 12 2.29 -2.77 -0.63
CA PHE A 12 3.32 -2.87 0.39
C PHE A 12 4.58 -3.37 -0.30
N PHE A 13 5.59 -2.50 -0.39
CA PHE A 13 6.88 -2.85 -0.97
C PHE A 13 7.75 -3.49 0.08
N GLN A 14 8.25 -4.68 -0.20
CA GLN A 14 9.08 -5.46 0.72
C GLN A 14 10.24 -6.11 -0.02
N GLN A 15 11.20 -6.63 0.75
CA GLN A 15 12.34 -7.35 0.20
C GLN A 15 12.60 -8.60 1.04
N PRO A 16 13.09 -9.69 0.44
CA PRO A 16 13.52 -10.84 1.20
C PRO A 16 14.63 -10.43 2.18
N GLY A 17 14.54 -10.93 3.41
CA GLY A 17 15.53 -10.63 4.44
C GLY A 17 15.36 -9.28 5.12
N CYS A 18 14.34 -8.52 4.77
CA CYS A 18 14.06 -7.23 5.39
C CYS A 18 13.38 -7.45 6.75
N VAL A 19 14.11 -7.18 7.83
CA VAL A 19 13.59 -7.38 9.19
C VAL A 19 12.40 -6.47 9.46
N ALA A 20 12.52 -5.20 9.06
CA ALA A 20 11.43 -4.23 9.23
C ALA A 20 10.19 -4.63 8.44
N CYS A 21 10.38 -5.21 7.24
CA CYS A 21 9.25 -5.70 6.45
C CYS A 21 8.53 -6.84 7.14
N ASN A 22 9.28 -7.75 7.75
CA ASN A 22 8.70 -8.85 8.51
C ASN A 22 7.89 -8.33 9.70
N ALA A 23 8.36 -7.28 10.35
CA ALA A 23 7.64 -6.65 11.46
C ALA A 23 6.32 -6.03 10.98
N MET A 24 6.28 -5.55 9.73
CA MET A 24 5.09 -4.93 9.16
C MET A 24 4.03 -5.93 8.71
N LYS A 25 4.40 -7.17 8.43
CA LYS A 25 3.45 -8.14 7.86
C LYS A 25 2.17 -8.32 8.68
N PRO A 26 2.24 -8.53 10.00
CA PRO A 26 0.99 -8.64 10.78
C PRO A 26 0.20 -7.33 10.80
N ILE A 27 0.90 -6.19 10.87
CA ILE A 27 0.25 -4.88 10.87
C ILE A 27 -0.45 -4.65 9.54
N TRP A 28 0.20 -5.01 8.44
CA TRP A 28 -0.36 -4.93 7.09
C TRP A 28 -1.63 -5.77 6.97
N ALA A 29 -1.57 -7.02 7.43
CA ALA A 29 -2.71 -7.93 7.35
C ALA A 29 -3.91 -7.40 8.15
N GLU A 30 -3.66 -6.92 9.37
CA GLU A 30 -4.72 -6.36 10.20
C GLU A 30 -5.31 -5.11 9.57
N THR A 31 -4.47 -4.24 9.04
CA THR A 31 -4.91 -3.00 8.40
C THR A 31 -5.79 -3.31 7.19
N ALA A 32 -5.36 -4.26 6.34
CA ALA A 32 -6.13 -4.64 5.17
C ALA A 32 -7.50 -5.18 5.57
N ASN A 33 -7.56 -6.05 6.57
CA ASN A 33 -8.82 -6.61 7.04
C ASN A 33 -9.73 -5.54 7.62
N GLU A 34 -9.19 -4.64 8.42
CA GLU A 34 -10.00 -3.60 9.06
C GLU A 34 -10.55 -2.62 8.03
N LEU A 35 -9.74 -2.20 7.08
CA LEU A 35 -10.19 -1.27 6.05
C LEU A 35 -11.23 -1.92 5.12
N ALA A 36 -11.05 -3.21 4.82
CA ALA A 36 -12.03 -3.92 4.02
C ALA A 36 -13.40 -3.97 4.72
N GLU A 37 -13.41 -4.07 6.04
CA GLU A 37 -14.65 -4.09 6.82
C GLU A 37 -15.22 -2.71 7.07
N GLU A 38 -14.35 -1.73 7.38
CA GLU A 38 -14.78 -0.38 7.75
C GLU A 38 -15.12 0.48 6.55
N THR A 39 -14.43 0.27 5.44
CA THR A 39 -14.61 1.10 4.25
C THR A 39 -14.81 0.25 2.98
N PRO A 40 -15.79 -0.67 2.98
CA PRO A 40 -15.97 -1.53 1.80
C PRO A 40 -16.33 -0.74 0.54
N TYR A 41 -16.93 0.43 0.71
CA TYR A 41 -17.30 1.29 -0.41
C TYR A 41 -16.09 1.92 -1.12
N TYR A 42 -14.92 1.91 -0.50
CA TYR A 42 -13.70 2.38 -1.17
C TYR A 42 -13.20 1.38 -2.21
N LYS A 43 -13.54 0.11 -2.07
CA LYS A 43 -13.13 -0.94 -3.00
C LYS A 43 -11.61 -0.98 -3.17
N ILE A 44 -10.92 -1.17 -2.06
CA ILE A 44 -9.45 -1.18 -2.04
C ILE A 44 -8.94 -2.59 -2.31
N GLY A 45 -8.00 -2.70 -3.24
CA GLY A 45 -7.23 -3.92 -3.45
C GLY A 45 -5.89 -3.79 -2.74
N PHE A 46 -5.55 -4.78 -1.91
CA PHE A 46 -4.29 -4.78 -1.16
C PHE A 46 -3.34 -5.79 -1.79
N GLY A 47 -2.11 -5.39 -2.02
CA GLY A 47 -1.12 -6.24 -2.62
C GLY A 47 0.27 -6.00 -2.06
N GLU A 48 1.15 -6.98 -2.30
CA GLU A 48 2.55 -6.89 -1.88
C GLU A 48 3.43 -6.96 -3.11
N TRP A 49 4.52 -6.23 -3.07
CA TRP A 49 5.49 -6.20 -4.16
C TRP A 49 6.87 -6.50 -3.59
N ASP A 50 7.48 -7.59 -4.04
CA ASP A 50 8.84 -7.93 -3.63
C ASP A 50 9.83 -7.15 -4.51
N VAL A 51 10.52 -6.21 -3.92
CA VAL A 51 11.53 -5.42 -4.64
C VAL A 51 12.79 -6.27 -4.79
N THR A 52 13.21 -6.50 -6.02
CA THR A 52 14.37 -7.31 -6.34
C THR A 52 15.27 -6.54 -7.31
N SER A 53 16.42 -7.10 -7.61
CA SER A 53 17.33 -6.50 -8.61
C SER A 53 16.70 -6.45 -10.00
N ASP A 54 15.67 -7.29 -10.24
CA ASP A 54 15.04 -7.35 -11.55
C ASP A 54 13.88 -6.35 -11.71
N ASN A 55 13.30 -5.87 -10.61
CA ASN A 55 12.11 -5.04 -10.69
C ASN A 55 12.19 -3.73 -9.89
N TRP A 56 13.37 -3.38 -9.39
CA TRP A 56 13.52 -2.18 -8.55
C TRP A 56 13.17 -0.89 -9.31
N GLU A 57 13.17 -0.93 -10.63
CA GLU A 57 12.90 0.25 -11.44
C GLU A 57 11.53 0.85 -11.18
N PHE A 58 10.53 0.00 -10.97
CA PHE A 58 9.20 0.48 -10.65
C PHE A 58 9.20 1.27 -9.34
N CYS A 59 9.88 0.76 -8.33
CA CYS A 59 10.01 1.44 -7.06
C CYS A 59 10.73 2.79 -7.24
N ASP A 60 11.79 2.80 -8.04
CA ASP A 60 12.55 4.02 -8.32
C ASP A 60 11.70 5.05 -9.05
N GLN A 61 10.88 4.62 -9.99
CA GLN A 61 10.03 5.52 -10.77
C GLN A 61 9.03 6.28 -9.90
N ILE A 62 8.55 5.69 -8.82
CA ILE A 62 7.60 6.33 -7.92
C ILE A 62 8.27 6.96 -6.70
N ASN A 63 9.60 7.02 -6.71
CA ASN A 63 10.41 7.57 -5.61
C ASN A 63 10.32 6.76 -4.31
N CYS A 64 10.08 5.48 -4.43
CA CYS A 64 10.15 4.54 -3.33
C CYS A 64 11.64 4.35 -3.03
N ASP A 65 12.07 4.67 -1.83
CA ASP A 65 13.50 4.71 -1.52
C ASP A 65 13.98 3.50 -0.72
N GLY A 66 13.18 2.48 -0.61
CA GLY A 66 13.56 1.29 0.12
C GLY A 66 12.35 0.50 0.60
N THR A 67 12.57 -0.33 1.61
CA THR A 67 11.50 -1.16 2.18
C THR A 67 11.59 -1.15 3.70
N PRO A 68 10.45 -1.23 4.41
CA PRO A 68 9.08 -1.26 3.86
C PRO A 68 8.62 0.13 3.41
N ASN A 69 7.99 0.21 2.27
CA ASN A 69 7.34 1.43 1.79
C ASN A 69 5.92 1.09 1.37
N PHE A 70 5.05 2.09 1.31
CA PHE A 70 3.64 1.88 0.98
C PHE A 70 3.21 2.90 -0.06
N ALA A 71 2.46 2.45 -1.05
CA ALA A 71 1.95 3.33 -2.10
C ALA A 71 0.46 3.10 -2.28
N VAL A 72 -0.26 4.18 -2.62
CA VAL A 72 -1.68 4.11 -2.93
C VAL A 72 -1.87 4.63 -4.35
N PHE A 73 -2.58 3.85 -5.15
CA PHE A 73 -2.88 4.19 -6.55
C PHE A 73 -4.39 4.28 -6.73
N ASN A 74 -4.83 5.16 -7.61
CA ASN A 74 -6.24 5.24 -7.97
C ASN A 74 -6.55 4.24 -9.10
N GLU A 75 -7.80 4.24 -9.59
CA GLU A 75 -8.18 3.27 -10.62
C GLU A 75 -7.55 3.53 -11.98
N ASP A 76 -6.98 4.72 -12.18
CA ASP A 76 -6.23 5.05 -13.39
C ASP A 76 -4.75 4.74 -13.23
N CYS A 77 -4.37 4.02 -12.18
CA CYS A 77 -3.00 3.66 -11.84
C CYS A 77 -2.11 4.86 -11.55
N GLU A 78 -2.70 5.96 -11.13
CA GLU A 78 -1.95 7.13 -10.72
C GLU A 78 -1.58 7.03 -9.25
N LEU A 79 -0.36 7.41 -8.93
CA LEU A 79 0.11 7.41 -7.55
C LEU A 79 -0.54 8.56 -6.79
N ILE A 80 -1.32 8.27 -5.77
CA ILE A 80 -1.99 9.28 -4.96
C ILE A 80 -1.46 9.36 -3.54
N GLY A 81 -0.59 8.46 -3.16
CA GLY A 81 0.06 8.52 -1.85
C GLY A 81 1.29 7.63 -1.82
N LEU A 82 2.33 8.10 -1.13
CA LEU A 82 3.55 7.33 -0.94
C LEU A 82 4.05 7.58 0.47
N ASN A 83 4.34 6.52 1.18
CA ASN A 83 4.92 6.60 2.52
C ASN A 83 6.24 5.86 2.55
N THR A 84 7.30 6.56 2.91
CA THR A 84 8.65 6.03 2.96
C THR A 84 9.24 6.07 4.38
N ASP A 85 8.37 6.13 5.39
CA ASP A 85 8.81 6.27 6.79
C ASP A 85 9.26 4.96 7.42
N GLY A 86 9.17 3.85 6.71
CA GLY A 86 9.57 2.55 7.24
C GLY A 86 8.44 1.91 8.04
N ILE A 87 8.74 1.49 9.27
CA ILE A 87 7.75 0.82 10.11
C ILE A 87 6.69 1.81 10.58
N LEU A 88 5.41 1.46 10.37
CA LEU A 88 4.28 2.27 10.81
C LEU A 88 3.44 1.47 11.79
N ALA A 89 2.86 2.17 12.78
CA ALA A 89 1.81 1.58 13.60
C ALA A 89 0.55 1.41 12.75
N LYS A 90 -0.35 0.51 13.16
CA LYS A 90 -1.57 0.24 12.41
C LYS A 90 -2.39 1.52 12.18
N THR A 91 -2.53 2.37 13.21
CA THR A 91 -3.27 3.62 13.06
C THR A 91 -2.63 4.56 12.06
N GLN A 92 -1.31 4.61 12.02
CA GLN A 92 -0.59 5.44 11.06
C GLN A 92 -0.79 4.95 9.64
N LEU A 93 -0.74 3.64 9.43
CA LEU A 93 -0.94 3.06 8.11
C LEU A 93 -2.37 3.26 7.63
N LYS A 94 -3.36 3.05 8.51
CA LYS A 94 -4.76 3.30 8.18
C LYS A 94 -4.98 4.76 7.80
N ASP A 95 -4.44 5.69 8.59
CA ASP A 95 -4.57 7.12 8.31
C ASP A 95 -3.94 7.51 6.99
N PHE A 96 -2.75 6.98 6.70
CA PHE A 96 -2.08 7.25 5.44
C PHE A 96 -2.95 6.83 4.26
N ILE A 97 -3.50 5.61 4.33
CA ILE A 97 -4.32 5.08 3.24
C ILE A 97 -5.60 5.90 3.07
N THR A 98 -6.32 6.13 4.16
CA THR A 98 -7.59 6.84 4.07
C THR A 98 -7.41 8.29 3.64
N LYS A 99 -6.38 8.95 4.12
CA LYS A 99 -6.10 10.34 3.72
C LYS A 99 -5.69 10.43 2.26
N SER A 100 -4.93 9.48 1.76
CA SER A 100 -4.56 9.44 0.34
C SER A 100 -5.81 9.34 -0.54
N ILE A 101 -6.73 8.45 -0.16
CA ILE A 101 -7.98 8.26 -0.91
C ILE A 101 -8.86 9.51 -0.82
N GLU A 102 -9.04 10.04 0.37
CA GLU A 102 -9.90 11.21 0.58
C GLU A 102 -9.38 12.43 -0.15
N SER A 103 -8.08 12.63 -0.14
CA SER A 103 -7.47 13.75 -0.85
C SER A 103 -7.67 13.65 -2.36
N SER A 104 -7.65 12.43 -2.90
CA SER A 104 -7.80 12.24 -4.34
C SER A 104 -9.24 12.45 -4.81
N ASN A 105 -10.20 12.43 -3.89
CA ASN A 105 -11.62 12.59 -4.22
C ASN A 105 -12.10 14.04 -4.17
N LYS A 106 -11.20 14.97 -3.95
CA LYS A 106 -11.57 16.38 -3.92
C LYS A 106 -11.57 17.01 -5.30
#